data_1e5cb3547519a689540cf8e8bdb770d4
#
_entry.id   1e5cb3547519a689540cf8e8bdb770d4
#
_cell.length_a   1.000
_cell.length_b   1.000
_cell.length_c   1.000
_cell.angle_alpha   90.00
_cell.angle_beta   90.00
_cell.angle_gamma   90.00
#
_symmetry.space_group_name_H-M   'P 1'
#
loop_
_entity.id
_entity.type
_entity.pdbx_description
1 polymer ?
#
loop_
_entity_poly.entity_id
_entity_poly.type
_entity_poly.pdbx_seq_one_letter_code
_entity_poly.pdbx_strand_id
1 'polypeptide(L)'
;MTINKTQNGSAVTLAIEGRLDTMTSPDLEKELQTITDSKELIIDCAKLDYISSAGLRVLLSAHKAFSAKDGMTVTNVQDAVLDVFDVTGFKEILNIK
;
A
#
# COMPACT_ATOMS: atom_id res chain seq x y z
N MET A 1 -1.78 7.60 -11.80
CA MET A 1 -1.87 6.32 -11.06
C MET A 1 -3.30 5.82 -11.09
N THR A 2 -3.49 4.54 -11.24
CA THR A 2 -4.80 3.90 -11.18
C THR A 2 -4.90 3.09 -9.89
N ILE A 3 -6.04 3.19 -9.22
CA ILE A 3 -6.32 2.43 -8.00
C ILE A 3 -7.59 1.63 -8.23
N ASN A 4 -7.50 0.30 -8.18
CA ASN A 4 -8.64 -0.59 -8.31
C ASN A 4 -8.95 -1.20 -6.95
N LYS A 5 -10.15 -0.95 -6.45
CA LYS A 5 -10.57 -1.42 -5.13
C LYS A 5 -11.51 -2.62 -5.27
N THR A 6 -11.20 -3.69 -4.54
CA THR A 6 -12.03 -4.89 -4.48
C THR A 6 -12.32 -5.21 -3.02
N GLN A 7 -13.59 -5.35 -2.69
CA GLN A 7 -14.03 -5.71 -1.34
C GLN A 7 -14.34 -7.20 -1.30
N ASN A 8 -13.80 -7.89 -0.29
CA ASN A 8 -14.04 -9.31 -0.09
C ASN A 8 -14.26 -9.57 1.41
N GLY A 9 -15.52 -9.55 1.83
CA GLY A 9 -15.84 -9.66 3.25
C GLY A 9 -15.29 -8.49 4.05
N SER A 10 -14.50 -8.76 5.09
CA SER A 10 -13.86 -7.71 5.90
C SER A 10 -12.49 -7.29 5.35
N ALA A 11 -12.06 -7.87 4.23
CA ALA A 11 -10.79 -7.53 3.58
C ALA A 11 -11.04 -6.65 2.36
N VAL A 12 -10.17 -5.66 2.16
CA VAL A 12 -10.21 -4.81 0.98
C VAL A 12 -8.85 -4.88 0.30
N THR A 13 -8.84 -5.02 -1.03
CA THR A 13 -7.63 -5.01 -1.83
C THR A 13 -7.60 -3.73 -2.66
N LEU A 14 -6.50 -3.01 -2.58
CA LEU A 14 -6.21 -1.88 -3.46
C LEU A 14 -5.08 -2.31 -4.40
N ALA A 15 -5.40 -2.47 -5.68
CA ALA A 15 -4.41 -2.73 -6.71
C ALA A 15 -3.99 -1.38 -7.28
N ILE A 16 -2.73 -1.00 -7.04
CA ILE A 16 -2.20 0.30 -7.45
C ILE A 16 -1.29 0.13 -8.67
N GLU A 17 -1.50 0.97 -9.69
CA GLU A 17 -0.78 0.87 -10.95
C GLU A 17 -0.06 2.16 -11.28
N GLY A 18 1.17 2.05 -11.77
CA GLY A 18 1.98 3.18 -12.21
C GLY A 18 2.99 3.61 -11.18
N ARG A 19 2.97 4.88 -10.83
CA ARG A 19 3.96 5.49 -9.93
C ARG A 19 3.28 6.01 -8.67
N LEU A 20 3.82 5.66 -7.52
CA LEU A 20 3.37 6.20 -6.24
C LEU A 20 4.43 7.20 -5.76
N ASP A 21 4.21 8.47 -6.08
CA ASP A 21 5.16 9.55 -5.84
C ASP A 21 4.49 10.74 -5.14
N THR A 22 5.16 11.88 -5.10
CA THR A 22 4.63 13.07 -4.43
C THR A 22 3.32 13.55 -5.04
N MET A 23 3.15 13.37 -6.36
CA MET A 23 1.94 13.84 -7.06
C MET A 23 0.76 12.88 -6.89
N THR A 24 1.02 11.59 -6.77
CA THR A 24 -0.02 10.56 -6.72
C THR A 24 -0.32 10.06 -5.31
N SER A 25 0.60 10.23 -4.37
CA SER A 25 0.40 9.78 -2.99
C SER A 25 -0.87 10.33 -2.34
N PRO A 26 -1.26 11.61 -2.58
CA PRO A 26 -2.54 12.10 -2.07
C PRO A 26 -3.75 11.33 -2.56
N ASP A 27 -3.70 10.77 -3.77
CA ASP A 27 -4.81 9.98 -4.32
C ASP A 27 -4.97 8.67 -3.55
N LEU A 28 -3.86 8.01 -3.24
CA LEU A 28 -3.90 6.78 -2.43
C LEU A 28 -4.36 7.09 -1.01
N GLU A 29 -3.87 8.16 -0.41
CA GLU A 29 -4.27 8.57 0.92
C GLU A 29 -5.77 8.83 0.99
N LYS A 30 -6.32 9.51 -0.02
CA LYS A 30 -7.75 9.80 -0.11
C LYS A 30 -8.56 8.50 -0.22
N GLU A 31 -8.10 7.55 -1.03
CA GLU A 31 -8.76 6.26 -1.18
C GLU A 31 -8.75 5.48 0.13
N LEU A 32 -7.63 5.51 0.86
CA LEU A 32 -7.53 4.85 2.16
C LEU A 32 -8.51 5.43 3.18
N GLN A 33 -8.77 6.74 3.12
CA GLN A 33 -9.72 7.39 4.02
C GLN A 33 -11.17 6.96 3.79
N THR A 34 -11.49 6.41 2.62
CA THR A 34 -12.82 5.89 2.33
C THR A 34 -13.05 4.49 2.91
N ILE A 35 -11.98 3.83 3.37
CA ILE A 35 -12.07 2.47 3.90
C ILE A 35 -12.30 2.55 5.40
N THR A 36 -13.57 2.41 5.81
CA THR A 36 -13.96 2.55 7.22
C THR A 36 -14.42 1.24 7.86
N ASP A 37 -14.91 0.29 7.06
CA ASP A 37 -15.54 -0.92 7.58
C ASP A 37 -14.67 -2.17 7.46
N SER A 38 -13.56 -2.09 6.70
CA SER A 38 -12.69 -3.24 6.49
C SER A 38 -11.71 -3.38 7.63
N LYS A 39 -11.37 -4.62 7.96
CA LYS A 39 -10.42 -4.95 9.02
C LYS A 39 -9.05 -5.32 8.49
N GLU A 40 -8.97 -5.78 7.25
CA GLU A 40 -7.73 -6.17 6.61
C GLU A 40 -7.55 -5.38 5.32
N LEU A 41 -6.33 -4.90 5.09
CA LEU A 41 -5.98 -4.18 3.86
C LEU A 41 -4.91 -4.95 3.12
N ILE A 42 -5.12 -5.15 1.82
CA ILE A 42 -4.13 -5.75 0.93
C ILE A 42 -3.77 -4.71 -0.13
N ILE A 43 -2.49 -4.39 -0.24
CA ILE A 43 -1.99 -3.50 -1.29
C ILE A 43 -1.32 -4.38 -2.34
N ASP A 44 -1.94 -4.51 -3.50
CA ASP A 44 -1.40 -5.29 -4.61
C ASP A 44 -0.55 -4.39 -5.49
N CYS A 45 0.75 -4.68 -5.53
CA CYS A 45 1.75 -3.87 -6.23
C CYS A 45 2.21 -4.48 -7.55
N ALA A 46 1.45 -5.43 -8.11
CA ALA A 46 1.85 -6.12 -9.33
C ALA A 46 2.17 -5.16 -10.48
N LYS A 47 1.49 -4.03 -10.54
CA LYS A 47 1.67 -3.02 -11.60
C LYS A 47 2.20 -1.69 -11.07
N LEU A 48 2.79 -1.69 -9.88
CA LEU A 48 3.45 -0.52 -9.32
C LEU A 48 4.92 -0.50 -9.76
N ASP A 49 5.31 0.52 -10.52
CA ASP A 49 6.63 0.63 -11.13
C ASP A 49 7.63 1.44 -10.30
N TYR A 50 7.14 2.30 -9.41
CA TYR A 50 7.99 3.25 -8.70
C TYR A 50 7.32 3.71 -7.41
N ILE A 51 8.13 3.89 -6.37
CA ILE A 51 7.66 4.47 -5.09
C ILE A 51 8.68 5.49 -4.59
N SER A 52 8.17 6.64 -4.14
CA SER A 52 8.99 7.69 -3.52
C SER A 52 8.81 7.70 -2.01
N SER A 53 9.55 8.59 -1.32
CA SER A 53 9.41 8.75 0.13
C SER A 53 8.00 9.17 0.53
N ALA A 54 7.31 9.95 -0.30
CA ALA A 54 5.92 10.33 -0.06
C ALA A 54 5.01 9.10 -0.08
N GLY A 55 5.23 8.19 -1.04
CA GLY A 55 4.49 6.94 -1.12
C GLY A 55 4.77 6.03 0.07
N LEU A 56 6.03 5.94 0.48
CA LEU A 56 6.41 5.15 1.66
C LEU A 56 5.69 5.65 2.91
N ARG A 57 5.56 6.96 3.08
CA ARG A 57 4.84 7.53 4.23
C ARG A 57 3.37 7.15 4.23
N VAL A 58 2.73 7.14 3.08
CA VAL A 58 1.32 6.74 2.97
C VAL A 58 1.17 5.26 3.34
N LEU A 59 2.05 4.40 2.85
CA LEU A 59 2.03 2.98 3.19
C LEU A 59 2.26 2.75 4.68
N LEU A 60 3.19 3.50 5.28
CA LEU A 60 3.46 3.40 6.72
C LEU A 60 2.25 3.82 7.53
N SER A 61 1.59 4.90 7.14
CA SER A 61 0.39 5.40 7.81
C SER A 61 -0.74 4.35 7.74
N ALA A 62 -0.93 3.74 6.57
CA ALA A 62 -1.92 2.67 6.40
C ALA A 62 -1.58 1.45 7.24
N HIS A 63 -0.29 1.07 7.27
CA HIS A 63 0.17 -0.06 8.09
C HIS A 63 -0.16 0.15 9.56
N LYS A 64 0.12 1.35 10.07
CA LYS A 64 -0.18 1.68 11.47
C LYS A 64 -1.68 1.66 11.75
N ALA A 65 -2.48 2.19 10.84
CA ALA A 65 -3.92 2.22 11.00
C ALA A 65 -4.53 0.82 11.07
N PHE A 66 -4.04 -0.10 10.23
CA PHE A 66 -4.57 -1.46 10.18
C PHE A 66 -3.91 -2.41 11.18
N SER A 67 -2.79 -2.04 11.80
CA SER A 67 -2.14 -2.89 12.80
C SER A 67 -3.01 -3.10 14.03
N ALA A 68 -3.93 -2.18 14.32
CA ALA A 68 -4.90 -2.31 15.41
C ALA A 68 -6.10 -3.19 15.01
N LYS A 69 -6.14 -3.66 13.78
CA LYS A 69 -7.18 -4.54 13.24
C LYS A 69 -6.50 -5.82 12.77
N ASP A 70 -6.92 -6.35 11.61
CA ASP A 70 -6.36 -7.60 11.07
C ASP A 70 -5.09 -7.38 10.23
N GLY A 71 -4.64 -6.13 10.11
CA GLY A 71 -3.35 -5.82 9.52
C GLY A 71 -3.39 -5.44 8.06
N MET A 72 -2.21 -5.05 7.54
CA MET A 72 -2.01 -4.72 6.14
C MET A 72 -0.93 -5.64 5.55
N THR A 73 -1.19 -6.14 4.35
CA THR A 73 -0.24 -6.96 3.59
C THR A 73 0.03 -6.30 2.25
N VAL A 74 1.31 -6.28 1.86
CA VAL A 74 1.73 -5.75 0.55
C VAL A 74 2.12 -6.95 -0.30
N THR A 75 1.51 -7.08 -1.48
CA THR A 75 1.68 -8.27 -2.32
C THR A 75 2.22 -7.94 -3.70
N ASN A 76 2.84 -8.92 -4.34
CA ASN A 76 3.29 -8.85 -5.73
C ASN A 76 4.23 -7.67 -6.01
N VAL A 77 5.13 -7.37 -5.07
CA VAL A 77 6.04 -6.24 -5.19
C VAL A 77 7.08 -6.53 -6.27
N GLN A 78 7.21 -5.62 -7.24
CA GLN A 78 8.23 -5.73 -8.29
C GLN A 78 9.62 -5.45 -7.68
N ASP A 79 10.66 -5.99 -8.33
CA ASP A 79 12.03 -5.92 -7.81
C ASP A 79 12.49 -4.48 -7.53
N ALA A 80 12.20 -3.55 -8.42
CA ALA A 80 12.62 -2.15 -8.25
C ALA A 80 12.00 -1.52 -7.00
N VAL A 81 10.74 -1.83 -6.71
CA VAL A 81 10.05 -1.32 -5.53
C VAL A 81 10.53 -2.06 -4.28
N LEU A 82 10.77 -3.36 -4.40
CA LEU A 82 11.28 -4.16 -3.29
C LEU A 82 12.67 -3.66 -2.85
N ASP A 83 13.51 -3.25 -3.81
CA ASP A 83 14.81 -2.66 -3.50
C ASP A 83 14.68 -1.39 -2.68
N VAL A 84 13.68 -0.56 -2.98
CA VAL A 84 13.41 0.64 -2.19
C VAL A 84 12.98 0.27 -0.77
N PHE A 85 12.11 -0.72 -0.62
CA PHE A 85 11.71 -1.20 0.72
C PHE A 85 12.93 -1.72 1.50
N ASP A 86 13.85 -2.40 0.82
CA ASP A 86 15.05 -2.95 1.45
C ASP A 86 15.98 -1.84 1.95
N VAL A 87 16.36 -0.90 1.08
CA VAL A 87 17.32 0.16 1.45
C VAL A 87 16.75 1.16 2.45
N THR A 88 15.44 1.30 2.52
CA THR A 88 14.79 2.23 3.47
C THR A 88 14.43 1.56 4.80
N GLY A 89 14.60 0.25 4.91
CA GLY A 89 14.21 -0.50 6.11
C GLY A 89 12.73 -0.86 6.17
N PHE A 90 11.94 -0.49 5.17
CA PHE A 90 10.50 -0.77 5.15
C PHE A 90 10.21 -2.26 4.99
N LYS A 91 11.15 -3.02 4.44
CA LYS A 91 11.03 -4.48 4.33
C LYS A 91 10.89 -5.13 5.70
N GLU A 92 11.49 -4.53 6.74
CA GLU A 92 11.40 -5.01 8.12
C GLU A 92 10.12 -4.54 8.83
N ILE A 93 9.47 -3.50 8.30
CA ILE A 93 8.27 -2.91 8.91
C ILE A 93 7.01 -3.47 8.29
N LEU A 94 6.94 -3.49 6.95
CA LEU A 94 5.76 -3.92 6.22
C LEU A 94 5.70 -5.45 6.14
N ASN A 95 4.48 -5.98 6.12
CA ASN A 95 4.25 -7.39 5.88
C ASN A 95 4.18 -7.62 4.36
N ILE A 96 5.28 -8.06 3.79
CA ILE A 96 5.42 -8.25 2.34
C ILE A 96 5.34 -9.73 2.00
N LYS A 97 4.48 -10.06 1.03
CA LYS A 97 4.27 -11.44 0.59
C LYS A 97 4.41 -11.63 -0.91
#